data_bfa87df7b0e79a0d73807945ba369d23
#
_entry.id   bfa87df7b0e79a0d73807945ba369d23
#
_cell.length_a   1.000
_cell.length_b   1.000
_cell.length_c   1.000
_cell.angle_alpha   90.00
_cell.angle_beta   90.00
_cell.angle_gamma   90.00
#
_symmetry.space_group_name_H-M   'P 1'
#
loop_
_entity.id
_entity.type
_entity.pdbx_description
1 polymer ?
#
loop_
_entity_poly.entity_id
_entity_poly.type
_entity_poly.pdbx_seq_one_letter_code
_entity_poly.pdbx_strand_id
1 'polypeptide(L)'
;QGRDVTVVLYPDFSPEQIQLILDVLERLEMDNQAAVKRELEHLTTQVMSLDTINTIRQYYHIPLEPEKTVPEVGQEKGVNFRITDENLGTGSTKEKFRANMDAIRLLHQIENEGRTAATPDEQVILSKYVGWGGLQEAFEERNEAWADEFIELHTELEPDEYRAARESTLNAFYTPPVVIKAMYEALENMGLKQGNVLEPSCGIGNFMGLVPDGMDGLKMYGVELDSISGRIAKLLYPESDITIRGFEKTEFPDGFFDVAVGNIPFGGYKLSDRRYDRQKFFVHDYFIAKTIDKVRPGGVIAFVTSNGIGGGTMDKRDAKAREYIAQRCELLGAIRLPNNTFQDNAGTKVNTDILFLQKLDAPRILGKELPEWVQTDELLRQEYTN
;
A
#
# COMPACT_ATOMS: atom_id res chain seq x y z
N GLN A 1 -27.60 -30.92 -30.50
CA GLN A 1 -26.28 -30.47 -30.96
C GLN A 1 -25.60 -29.84 -29.73
N GLY A 2 -24.69 -30.61 -29.10
CA GLY A 2 -23.92 -30.16 -27.97
C GLY A 2 -23.09 -28.93 -28.32
N ARG A 3 -23.17 -27.89 -27.52
CA ARG A 3 -22.28 -26.72 -27.61
C ARG A 3 -21.05 -27.01 -26.76
N ASP A 4 -19.87 -27.06 -27.35
CA ASP A 4 -18.63 -27.16 -26.64
C ASP A 4 -18.43 -25.89 -25.80
N VAL A 5 -18.42 -26.04 -24.49
CA VAL A 5 -18.08 -24.96 -23.55
C VAL A 5 -16.60 -25.06 -23.23
N THR A 6 -15.82 -24.06 -23.61
CA THR A 6 -14.42 -23.98 -23.23
C THR A 6 -14.32 -23.21 -21.92
N VAL A 7 -13.93 -23.89 -20.85
CA VAL A 7 -13.67 -23.28 -19.54
C VAL A 7 -12.19 -22.96 -19.47
N VAL A 8 -11.85 -21.69 -19.33
CA VAL A 8 -10.47 -21.24 -19.05
C VAL A 8 -10.32 -21.16 -17.55
N LEU A 9 -9.63 -22.14 -16.98
CA LEU A 9 -9.29 -22.14 -15.56
C LEU A 9 -8.00 -21.33 -15.33
N TYR A 10 -8.03 -20.42 -14.40
CA TYR A 10 -6.83 -19.73 -13.94
C TYR A 10 -5.99 -20.68 -13.06
N PRO A 11 -4.65 -20.58 -13.06
CA PRO A 11 -3.76 -21.52 -12.39
C PRO A 11 -3.90 -21.61 -10.86
N ASP A 12 -4.70 -20.75 -10.25
CA ASP A 12 -4.82 -20.61 -8.79
C ASP A 12 -6.03 -21.37 -8.19
N PHE A 13 -6.77 -22.13 -8.97
CA PHE A 13 -7.89 -22.93 -8.44
C PHE A 13 -7.39 -24.26 -7.89
N SER A 14 -7.83 -24.62 -6.65
CA SER A 14 -7.57 -25.94 -6.09
C SER A 14 -8.32 -27.04 -6.88
N PRO A 15 -7.85 -28.31 -6.86
CA PRO A 15 -8.56 -29.41 -7.49
C PRO A 15 -10.03 -29.54 -7.06
N GLU A 16 -10.32 -29.26 -5.78
CA GLU A 16 -11.68 -29.28 -5.24
C GLU A 16 -12.55 -28.16 -5.81
N GLN A 17 -11.98 -26.97 -6.00
CA GLN A 17 -12.66 -25.85 -6.62
C GLN A 17 -12.97 -26.11 -8.09
N ILE A 18 -12.02 -26.73 -8.82
CA ILE A 18 -12.21 -27.15 -10.21
C ILE A 18 -13.35 -28.17 -10.31
N GLN A 19 -13.36 -29.19 -9.43
CA GLN A 19 -14.40 -30.21 -9.42
C GLN A 19 -15.78 -29.59 -9.13
N LEU A 20 -15.88 -28.67 -8.19
CA LEU A 20 -17.14 -27.97 -7.88
C LEU A 20 -17.67 -27.17 -9.09
N ILE A 21 -16.78 -26.51 -9.83
CA ILE A 21 -17.13 -25.80 -11.07
C ILE A 21 -17.66 -26.77 -12.14
N LEU A 22 -16.98 -27.92 -12.31
CA LEU A 22 -17.40 -28.94 -13.28
C LEU A 22 -18.76 -29.56 -12.91
N ASP A 23 -19.00 -29.84 -11.63
CA ASP A 23 -20.27 -30.37 -11.13
C ASP A 23 -21.42 -29.38 -11.36
N VAL A 24 -21.17 -28.09 -11.24
CA VAL A 24 -22.16 -27.03 -11.55
C VAL A 24 -22.41 -26.96 -13.05
N LEU A 25 -21.39 -27.03 -13.88
CA LEU A 25 -21.53 -27.00 -15.34
C LEU A 25 -22.30 -28.22 -15.86
N GLU A 26 -22.08 -29.42 -15.32
CA GLU A 26 -22.88 -30.62 -15.62
C GLU A 26 -24.36 -30.46 -15.25
N ARG A 27 -24.67 -29.82 -14.13
CA ARG A 27 -26.04 -29.52 -13.71
C ARG A 27 -26.71 -28.44 -14.56
N LEU A 28 -25.92 -27.54 -15.17
CA LEU A 28 -26.39 -26.49 -16.08
C LEU A 28 -26.87 -27.02 -17.43
N GLU A 29 -26.46 -28.21 -17.84
CA GLU A 29 -26.97 -28.88 -19.06
C GLU A 29 -28.47 -29.29 -18.96
N MET A 30 -29.01 -29.23 -17.74
CA MET A 30 -30.43 -29.54 -17.50
C MET A 30 -31.25 -28.24 -17.47
N ASP A 31 -31.83 -27.83 -18.52
CA ASP A 31 -32.75 -26.77 -18.92
C ASP A 31 -33.62 -26.07 -17.82
N ASN A 32 -33.11 -25.86 -16.62
CA ASN A 32 -33.85 -25.27 -15.51
C ASN A 32 -33.18 -24.00 -14.97
N GLN A 33 -33.49 -22.85 -15.57
CA GLN A 33 -33.00 -21.51 -15.16
C GLN A 33 -33.16 -21.21 -13.66
N ALA A 34 -34.18 -21.75 -13.00
CA ALA A 34 -34.41 -21.51 -11.56
C ALA A 34 -33.46 -22.32 -10.66
N ALA A 35 -32.99 -23.48 -11.11
CA ALA A 35 -31.98 -24.26 -10.39
C ALA A 35 -30.59 -23.63 -10.58
N VAL A 36 -30.28 -23.18 -11.80
CA VAL A 36 -29.05 -22.45 -12.13
C VAL A 36 -28.94 -21.17 -11.29
N LYS A 37 -30.02 -20.42 -11.17
CA LYS A 37 -30.02 -19.19 -10.35
C LYS A 37 -29.70 -19.48 -8.88
N ARG A 38 -30.31 -20.53 -8.29
CA ARG A 38 -30.04 -20.91 -6.89
C ARG A 38 -28.62 -21.39 -6.65
N GLU A 39 -28.08 -22.19 -7.56
CA GLU A 39 -26.70 -22.68 -7.46
C GLU A 39 -25.68 -21.54 -7.66
N LEU A 40 -25.93 -20.62 -8.57
CA LEU A 40 -25.09 -19.42 -8.73
C LEU A 40 -25.15 -18.52 -7.49
N GLU A 41 -26.30 -18.37 -6.83
CA GLU A 41 -26.45 -17.64 -5.57
C GLU A 41 -25.68 -18.32 -4.42
N HIS A 42 -25.60 -19.64 -4.44
CA HIS A 42 -24.83 -20.39 -3.45
C HIS A 42 -23.31 -20.33 -3.69
N LEU A 43 -22.89 -20.31 -4.94
CA LEU A 43 -21.49 -20.20 -5.36
C LEU A 43 -20.92 -18.79 -5.20
N THR A 44 -21.77 -17.74 -5.28
CA THR A 44 -21.36 -16.34 -5.09
C THR A 44 -20.74 -16.08 -3.73
N THR A 45 -21.09 -16.86 -2.72
CA THR A 45 -20.61 -16.64 -1.35
C THR A 45 -19.28 -17.33 -1.06
N GLN A 46 -18.78 -18.23 -1.90
CA GLN A 46 -17.64 -19.05 -1.53
C GLN A 46 -16.49 -19.20 -2.55
N VAL A 47 -16.69 -19.09 -3.86
CA VAL A 47 -15.67 -19.61 -4.81
C VAL A 47 -15.44 -18.78 -6.10
N MET A 48 -16.34 -17.92 -6.55
CA MET A 48 -16.21 -17.23 -7.85
C MET A 48 -16.19 -15.72 -7.76
N SER A 49 -15.42 -15.07 -8.64
CA SER A 49 -15.48 -13.60 -8.78
C SER A 49 -16.81 -13.17 -9.40
N LEU A 50 -17.28 -11.96 -9.05
CA LEU A 50 -18.51 -11.36 -9.59
C LEU A 50 -18.49 -11.30 -11.14
N ASP A 51 -17.32 -11.07 -11.73
CA ASP A 51 -17.14 -11.02 -13.18
C ASP A 51 -17.38 -12.38 -13.85
N THR A 52 -16.92 -13.46 -13.24
CA THR A 52 -17.14 -14.83 -13.73
C THR A 52 -18.64 -15.16 -13.69
N ILE A 53 -19.31 -14.77 -12.61
CA ILE A 53 -20.76 -14.97 -12.44
C ILE A 53 -21.55 -14.17 -13.46
N ASN A 54 -21.20 -12.92 -13.69
CA ASN A 54 -21.84 -12.05 -14.68
C ASN A 54 -21.62 -12.59 -16.10
N THR A 55 -20.46 -13.14 -16.42
CA THR A 55 -20.17 -13.79 -17.70
C THR A 55 -21.05 -15.02 -17.91
N ILE A 56 -21.23 -15.87 -16.89
CA ILE A 56 -22.12 -17.04 -16.93
C ILE A 56 -23.58 -16.59 -17.11
N ARG A 57 -24.02 -15.57 -16.37
CA ARG A 57 -25.38 -15.01 -16.50
C ARG A 57 -25.65 -14.48 -17.90
N GLN A 58 -24.71 -13.74 -18.51
CA GLN A 58 -24.83 -13.26 -19.90
C GLN A 58 -24.96 -14.39 -20.91
N TYR A 59 -24.14 -15.44 -20.73
CA TYR A 59 -24.19 -16.60 -21.64
C TYR A 59 -25.53 -17.32 -21.63
N TYR A 60 -26.16 -17.47 -20.47
CA TYR A 60 -27.45 -18.14 -20.31
C TYR A 60 -28.67 -17.20 -20.44
N HIS A 61 -28.46 -15.93 -20.83
CA HIS A 61 -29.53 -14.91 -20.91
C HIS A 61 -30.31 -14.73 -19.61
N ILE A 62 -29.68 -15.02 -18.47
CA ILE A 62 -30.22 -14.72 -17.15
C ILE A 62 -30.09 -13.21 -16.93
N PRO A 63 -31.17 -12.47 -16.62
CA PRO A 63 -31.07 -11.05 -16.36
C PRO A 63 -30.00 -10.81 -15.28
N LEU A 64 -29.07 -9.90 -15.56
CA LEU A 64 -28.21 -9.35 -14.54
C LEU A 64 -29.17 -8.83 -13.48
N GLU A 65 -29.07 -9.30 -12.23
CA GLU A 65 -29.74 -8.57 -11.17
C GLU A 65 -29.20 -7.13 -11.26
N PRO A 66 -30.08 -6.11 -11.25
CA PRO A 66 -29.59 -4.79 -10.98
C PRO A 66 -28.73 -4.96 -9.72
N GLU A 67 -27.50 -4.40 -9.75
CA GLU A 67 -26.71 -4.31 -8.51
C GLU A 67 -27.74 -4.13 -7.40
N LYS A 68 -27.80 -5.06 -6.45
CA LYS A 68 -28.60 -4.83 -5.27
C LYS A 68 -28.03 -3.52 -4.75
N THR A 69 -28.65 -2.43 -5.12
CA THR A 69 -28.63 -1.25 -4.30
C THR A 69 -29.14 -1.81 -2.98
N VAL A 70 -28.20 -2.21 -2.13
CA VAL A 70 -28.44 -2.32 -0.69
C VAL A 70 -29.21 -1.04 -0.44
N PRO A 71 -30.48 -1.10 0.07
CA PRO A 71 -31.21 0.14 0.32
C PRO A 71 -30.20 0.99 1.06
N GLU A 72 -29.96 2.19 0.56
CA GLU A 72 -29.25 3.22 1.29
C GLU A 72 -30.05 3.43 2.60
N VAL A 73 -29.82 2.55 3.55
CA VAL A 73 -29.91 2.93 4.95
C VAL A 73 -28.87 4.02 5.02
N GLY A 74 -29.30 5.27 5.17
CA GLY A 74 -28.46 6.45 5.06
C GLY A 74 -27.13 6.21 5.74
N GLN A 75 -26.17 5.68 4.96
CA GLN A 75 -24.81 5.54 5.37
C GLN A 75 -24.31 6.98 5.41
N GLU A 76 -24.26 7.53 6.62
CA GLU A 76 -23.46 8.73 6.84
C GLU A 76 -22.13 8.48 6.16
N LYS A 77 -21.85 9.27 5.11
CA LYS A 77 -20.52 9.25 4.49
C LYS A 77 -19.55 9.50 5.62
N GLY A 78 -18.73 8.51 5.94
CA GLY A 78 -17.70 8.67 6.94
C GLY A 78 -16.84 9.89 6.60
N VAL A 79 -16.33 10.55 7.61
CA VAL A 79 -15.42 11.70 7.47
C VAL A 79 -14.00 11.18 7.62
N ASN A 80 -13.07 11.73 6.84
CA ASN A 80 -11.66 11.40 6.97
C ASN A 80 -11.15 11.71 8.38
N PHE A 81 -10.43 10.77 8.96
CA PHE A 81 -9.75 10.95 10.25
C PHE A 81 -8.66 12.01 10.16
N ARG A 82 -8.54 12.83 11.18
CA ARG A 82 -7.47 13.82 11.32
C ARG A 82 -6.54 13.42 12.45
N ILE A 83 -5.25 13.24 12.14
CA ILE A 83 -4.23 12.92 13.13
C ILE A 83 -3.86 14.20 13.90
N THR A 84 -4.14 14.21 15.19
CA THR A 84 -3.78 15.29 16.11
C THR A 84 -2.73 14.87 17.14
N ASP A 85 -2.49 13.56 17.26
CA ASP A 85 -1.50 13.02 18.19
C ASP A 85 -0.09 13.09 17.60
N GLU A 86 0.77 13.91 18.18
CA GLU A 86 2.17 14.06 17.80
C GLU A 86 3.01 12.81 18.14
N ASN A 87 2.54 11.99 19.08
CA ASN A 87 3.23 10.79 19.56
C ASN A 87 2.65 9.50 18.93
N LEU A 88 1.90 9.63 17.85
CA LEU A 88 1.31 8.49 17.18
C LEU A 88 2.38 7.44 16.82
N GLY A 89 2.13 6.19 17.20
CA GLY A 89 3.03 5.07 16.92
C GLY A 89 4.22 4.92 17.86
N THR A 90 4.32 5.76 18.92
CA THR A 90 5.32 5.59 19.98
C THR A 90 4.84 4.59 21.03
N GLY A 91 5.76 4.11 21.87
CA GLY A 91 5.46 3.19 22.95
C GLY A 91 6.36 1.94 22.95
N SER A 92 6.21 1.12 23.99
CA SER A 92 6.90 -0.17 24.09
C SER A 92 6.38 -1.17 23.06
N THR A 93 7.15 -2.21 22.76
CA THR A 93 6.73 -3.27 21.83
C THR A 93 5.43 -3.95 22.24
N LYS A 94 5.20 -4.15 23.54
CA LYS A 94 3.96 -4.73 24.07
C LYS A 94 2.76 -3.77 23.93
N GLU A 95 2.96 -2.47 24.10
CA GLU A 95 1.89 -1.48 23.89
C GLU A 95 1.51 -1.40 22.40
N LYS A 96 2.50 -1.40 21.50
CA LYS A 96 2.28 -1.45 20.05
C LYS A 96 1.53 -2.72 19.63
N PHE A 97 1.92 -3.86 20.17
CA PHE A 97 1.22 -5.12 19.94
C PHE A 97 -0.26 -5.03 20.33
N ARG A 98 -0.55 -4.56 21.55
CA ARG A 98 -1.94 -4.41 22.02
C ARG A 98 -2.75 -3.47 21.14
N ALA A 99 -2.16 -2.31 20.77
CA ALA A 99 -2.82 -1.36 19.88
C ALA A 99 -3.14 -1.98 18.51
N ASN A 100 -2.24 -2.80 17.95
CA ASN A 100 -2.50 -3.55 16.72
C ASN A 100 -3.66 -4.53 16.90
N MET A 101 -3.67 -5.32 17.99
CA MET A 101 -4.72 -6.31 18.22
C MET A 101 -6.09 -5.66 18.45
N ASP A 102 -6.12 -4.54 19.18
CA ASP A 102 -7.36 -3.78 19.41
C ASP A 102 -7.92 -3.24 18.08
N ALA A 103 -7.05 -2.70 17.22
CA ALA A 103 -7.45 -2.22 15.90
C ALA A 103 -7.94 -3.35 14.97
N ILE A 104 -7.28 -4.51 14.99
CA ILE A 104 -7.68 -5.68 14.19
C ILE A 104 -9.02 -6.25 14.65
N ARG A 105 -9.23 -6.41 15.95
CA ARG A 105 -10.52 -6.86 16.49
C ARG A 105 -11.65 -5.92 16.11
N LEU A 106 -11.41 -4.62 16.21
CA LEU A 106 -12.39 -3.62 15.82
C LEU A 106 -12.66 -3.65 14.31
N LEU A 107 -11.61 -3.80 13.49
CA LEU A 107 -11.77 -3.97 12.04
C LEU A 107 -12.68 -5.17 11.73
N HIS A 108 -12.37 -6.35 12.30
CA HIS A 108 -13.15 -7.56 12.08
C HIS A 108 -14.60 -7.40 12.62
N GLN A 109 -14.78 -6.71 13.74
CA GLN A 109 -16.13 -6.40 14.26
C GLN A 109 -16.93 -5.55 13.27
N ILE A 110 -16.37 -4.44 12.78
CA ILE A 110 -17.03 -3.55 11.82
C ILE A 110 -17.41 -4.31 10.54
N GLU A 111 -16.52 -5.15 10.04
CA GLU A 111 -16.75 -5.98 8.84
C GLU A 111 -17.84 -7.03 9.08
N ASN A 112 -17.81 -7.72 10.21
CA ASN A 112 -18.84 -8.71 10.60
C ASN A 112 -20.23 -8.08 10.78
N GLU A 113 -20.29 -6.81 11.20
CA GLU A 113 -21.52 -6.03 11.27
C GLU A 113 -21.99 -5.53 9.88
N GLY A 114 -21.22 -5.78 8.81
CA GLY A 114 -21.52 -5.34 7.46
C GLY A 114 -21.39 -3.82 7.27
N ARG A 115 -20.67 -3.14 8.16
CA ARG A 115 -20.42 -1.69 8.08
C ARG A 115 -19.23 -1.38 7.18
N THR A 116 -19.32 -0.26 6.49
CA THR A 116 -18.27 0.25 5.60
C THR A 116 -17.67 1.57 6.11
N ALA A 117 -18.13 2.05 7.25
CA ALA A 117 -17.66 3.28 7.90
C ALA A 117 -17.44 3.04 9.39
N ALA A 118 -16.40 3.64 9.94
CA ALA A 118 -16.11 3.68 11.36
C ALA A 118 -16.64 5.00 11.97
N THR A 119 -17.08 4.94 13.22
CA THR A 119 -17.40 6.14 14.00
C THR A 119 -16.12 6.89 14.38
N PRO A 120 -16.19 8.17 14.78
CA PRO A 120 -15.02 8.93 15.22
C PRO A 120 -14.23 8.25 16.36
N ASP A 121 -14.90 7.65 17.33
CA ASP A 121 -14.26 6.94 18.43
C ASP A 121 -13.55 5.66 17.95
N GLU A 122 -14.16 4.93 17.02
CA GLU A 122 -13.56 3.76 16.38
C GLU A 122 -12.35 4.16 15.52
N GLN A 123 -12.41 5.27 14.81
CA GLN A 123 -11.26 5.79 14.04
C GLN A 123 -10.06 6.09 14.95
N VAL A 124 -10.29 6.59 16.17
CA VAL A 124 -9.21 6.79 17.17
C VAL A 124 -8.53 5.47 17.54
N ILE A 125 -9.29 4.36 17.66
CA ILE A 125 -8.71 3.04 17.94
C ILE A 125 -7.96 2.52 16.72
N LEU A 126 -8.58 2.57 15.54
CA LEU A 126 -7.97 2.12 14.28
C LEU A 126 -6.68 2.88 13.95
N SER A 127 -6.61 4.18 14.23
CA SER A 127 -5.45 5.02 13.97
C SER A 127 -4.20 4.63 14.78
N LYS A 128 -4.36 3.86 15.85
CA LYS A 128 -3.26 3.36 16.69
C LYS A 128 -2.59 2.12 16.13
N TYR A 129 -3.09 1.55 15.04
CA TYR A 129 -2.41 0.46 14.35
C TYR A 129 -1.07 0.95 13.78
N VAL A 130 0.00 0.25 14.10
CA VAL A 130 1.38 0.65 13.72
C VAL A 130 2.08 -0.40 12.85
N GLY A 131 1.36 -1.43 12.42
CA GLY A 131 1.96 -2.55 11.70
C GLY A 131 2.88 -3.40 12.58
N TRP A 132 3.65 -4.26 11.94
CA TRP A 132 4.43 -5.27 12.65
C TRP A 132 5.93 -4.99 12.65
N GLY A 133 6.37 -3.86 12.12
CA GLY A 133 7.77 -3.46 12.12
C GLY A 133 8.34 -3.41 13.53
N GLY A 134 9.43 -4.17 13.77
CA GLY A 134 10.07 -4.28 15.09
C GLY A 134 9.33 -5.17 16.11
N LEU A 135 8.28 -5.91 15.71
CA LEU A 135 7.52 -6.83 16.56
C LEU A 135 7.79 -8.31 16.23
N GLN A 136 8.99 -8.64 15.76
CA GLN A 136 9.37 -10.00 15.36
C GLN A 136 9.20 -11.02 16.49
N GLU A 137 9.49 -10.63 17.74
CA GLU A 137 9.42 -11.49 18.92
C GLU A 137 8.02 -12.08 19.14
N ALA A 138 6.95 -11.36 18.73
CA ALA A 138 5.58 -11.85 18.84
C ALA A 138 5.28 -13.04 17.90
N PHE A 139 6.10 -13.25 16.87
CA PHE A 139 5.96 -14.34 15.88
C PHE A 139 6.92 -15.51 16.15
N GLU A 140 7.63 -15.50 17.26
CA GLU A 140 8.57 -16.55 17.66
C GLU A 140 7.93 -17.52 18.64
N GLU A 141 7.56 -18.72 18.17
CA GLU A 141 6.89 -19.77 18.96
C GLU A 141 7.64 -20.13 20.27
N ARG A 142 8.97 -19.99 20.28
CA ARG A 142 9.80 -20.39 21.41
C ARG A 142 10.13 -19.25 22.37
N ASN A 143 9.60 -18.07 22.14
CA ASN A 143 9.83 -16.92 22.99
C ASN A 143 8.83 -16.90 24.14
N GLU A 144 9.25 -17.42 25.31
CA GLU A 144 8.39 -17.50 26.50
C GLU A 144 7.84 -16.12 26.93
N ALA A 145 8.58 -15.04 26.70
CA ALA A 145 8.14 -13.68 27.05
C ALA A 145 6.99 -13.16 26.17
N TRP A 146 6.73 -13.84 25.04
CA TRP A 146 5.71 -13.49 24.04
C TRP A 146 4.73 -14.65 23.76
N ALA A 147 4.69 -15.66 24.62
CA ALA A 147 3.88 -16.86 24.40
C ALA A 147 2.37 -16.56 24.29
N ASP A 148 1.86 -15.68 25.13
CA ASP A 148 0.44 -15.29 25.11
C ASP A 148 0.11 -14.51 23.81
N GLU A 149 0.95 -13.59 23.40
CA GLU A 149 0.79 -12.81 22.17
C GLU A 149 0.92 -13.69 20.91
N PHE A 150 1.81 -14.67 20.94
CA PHE A 150 1.93 -15.66 19.86
C PHE A 150 0.63 -16.45 19.67
N ILE A 151 0.01 -16.91 20.77
CA ILE A 151 -1.29 -17.60 20.73
C ILE A 151 -2.39 -16.66 20.24
N GLU A 152 -2.39 -15.42 20.73
CA GLU A 152 -3.36 -14.39 20.35
C GLU A 152 -3.34 -14.12 18.85
N LEU A 153 -2.13 -13.97 18.24
CA LEU A 153 -1.98 -13.80 16.79
C LEU A 153 -2.59 -14.94 15.99
N HIS A 154 -2.39 -16.20 16.43
CA HIS A 154 -2.93 -17.37 15.74
C HIS A 154 -4.45 -17.54 15.93
N THR A 155 -5.01 -16.92 16.95
CA THR A 155 -6.44 -16.98 17.23
C THR A 155 -7.22 -15.90 16.49
N GLU A 156 -6.65 -14.71 16.35
CA GLU A 156 -7.33 -13.53 15.84
C GLU A 156 -7.09 -13.26 14.34
N LEU A 157 -5.95 -13.75 13.81
CA LEU A 157 -5.59 -13.52 12.42
C LEU A 157 -5.95 -14.73 11.55
N GLU A 158 -6.55 -14.48 10.41
CA GLU A 158 -6.66 -15.48 9.36
C GLU A 158 -5.27 -15.92 8.87
N PRO A 159 -5.11 -17.15 8.35
CA PRO A 159 -3.81 -17.68 7.96
C PRO A 159 -3.02 -16.78 6.99
N ASP A 160 -3.70 -16.11 6.07
CA ASP A 160 -3.08 -15.19 5.09
C ASP A 160 -2.68 -13.88 5.76
N GLU A 161 -3.50 -13.38 6.68
CA GLU A 161 -3.20 -12.17 7.49
C GLU A 161 -2.00 -12.43 8.40
N TYR A 162 -1.95 -13.58 9.06
CA TYR A 162 -0.80 -13.97 9.89
C TYR A 162 0.49 -14.03 9.08
N ARG A 163 0.44 -14.63 7.88
CA ARG A 163 1.61 -14.73 7.00
C ARG A 163 2.09 -13.34 6.57
N ALA A 164 1.17 -12.49 6.10
CA ALA A 164 1.48 -11.12 5.69
C ALA A 164 2.05 -10.30 6.85
N ALA A 165 1.45 -10.39 8.04
CA ALA A 165 1.91 -9.75 9.27
C ALA A 165 3.35 -10.17 9.61
N ARG A 166 3.64 -11.47 9.60
CA ARG A 166 4.97 -12.00 9.87
C ARG A 166 6.01 -11.54 8.87
N GLU A 167 5.68 -11.53 7.58
CA GLU A 167 6.58 -11.08 6.51
C GLU A 167 6.87 -9.58 6.60
N SER A 168 5.94 -8.78 7.12
CA SER A 168 6.06 -7.33 7.23
C SER A 168 6.91 -6.86 8.42
N THR A 169 7.28 -7.75 9.36
CA THR A 169 8.03 -7.40 10.59
C THR A 169 9.36 -6.70 10.33
N LEU A 170 9.94 -6.87 9.15
CA LEU A 170 11.22 -6.27 8.77
C LEU A 170 11.07 -4.97 7.96
N ASN A 171 9.90 -4.67 7.44
CA ASN A 171 9.73 -3.66 6.39
C ASN A 171 8.62 -2.63 6.66
N ALA A 172 7.71 -2.90 7.59
CA ALA A 172 6.57 -2.03 7.85
C ALA A 172 6.91 -1.00 8.94
N PHE A 173 7.45 0.14 8.52
CA PHE A 173 7.82 1.23 9.41
C PHE A 173 7.02 2.49 9.07
N TYR A 174 6.21 2.95 10.03
CA TYR A 174 5.40 4.14 9.85
C TYR A 174 6.22 5.42 10.05
N THR A 175 5.95 6.41 9.23
CA THR A 175 6.66 7.70 9.25
C THR A 175 6.17 8.57 10.40
N PRO A 176 7.08 9.12 11.21
CA PRO A 176 6.70 10.03 12.29
C PRO A 176 5.94 11.28 11.77
N PRO A 177 4.92 11.76 12.50
CA PRO A 177 4.14 12.93 12.12
C PRO A 177 4.96 14.17 11.79
N VAL A 178 6.05 14.42 12.52
CA VAL A 178 6.94 15.56 12.29
C VAL A 178 7.58 15.54 10.90
N VAL A 179 7.93 14.37 10.38
CA VAL A 179 8.52 14.22 9.04
C VAL A 179 7.46 14.50 7.97
N ILE A 180 6.25 13.94 8.13
CA ILE A 180 5.15 14.13 7.20
C ILE A 180 4.75 15.62 7.12
N LYS A 181 4.64 16.28 8.28
CA LYS A 181 4.32 17.72 8.35
C LYS A 181 5.38 18.56 7.64
N ALA A 182 6.67 18.27 7.86
CA ALA A 182 7.75 18.98 7.17
C ALA A 182 7.72 18.77 5.65
N MET A 183 7.35 17.57 5.19
CA MET A 183 7.18 17.29 3.76
C MET A 183 6.03 18.08 3.16
N TYR A 184 4.89 18.16 3.85
CA TYR A 184 3.75 18.96 3.39
C TYR A 184 4.06 20.46 3.40
N GLU A 185 4.76 20.97 4.42
CA GLU A 185 5.23 22.39 4.46
C GLU A 185 6.11 22.71 3.25
N ALA A 186 7.03 21.82 2.89
CA ALA A 186 7.84 21.99 1.68
C ALA A 186 6.99 21.98 0.41
N LEU A 187 6.00 21.10 0.28
CA LEU A 187 5.10 21.02 -0.86
C LEU A 187 4.19 22.26 -0.95
N GLU A 188 3.72 22.77 0.20
CA GLU A 188 2.95 24.02 0.28
C GLU A 188 3.77 25.22 -0.22
N ASN A 189 5.02 25.31 0.21
CA ASN A 189 5.97 26.34 -0.24
C ASN A 189 6.27 26.22 -1.75
N MET A 190 6.15 25.02 -2.33
CA MET A 190 6.23 24.80 -3.79
C MET A 190 4.90 25.09 -4.51
N GLY A 191 3.85 25.48 -3.78
CA GLY A 191 2.56 25.91 -4.34
C GLY A 191 1.49 24.81 -4.42
N LEU A 192 1.67 23.65 -3.79
CA LEU A 192 0.64 22.61 -3.74
C LEU A 192 -0.54 23.07 -2.89
N LYS A 193 -1.74 23.06 -3.48
CA LYS A 193 -3.00 23.36 -2.77
C LYS A 193 -4.14 22.43 -3.14
N GLN A 194 -4.09 21.87 -4.34
CA GLN A 194 -5.12 21.00 -4.89
C GLN A 194 -4.52 20.05 -5.91
N GLY A 195 -5.21 18.98 -6.22
CA GLY A 195 -4.85 18.01 -7.25
C GLY A 195 -4.89 16.57 -6.79
N ASN A 196 -4.53 15.66 -7.68
CA ASN A 196 -4.47 14.23 -7.41
C ASN A 196 -3.12 13.88 -6.77
N VAL A 197 -3.14 13.27 -5.61
CA VAL A 197 -1.94 12.86 -4.85
C VAL A 197 -1.87 11.35 -4.75
N LEU A 198 -0.75 10.77 -5.16
CA LEU A 198 -0.46 9.34 -5.03
C LEU A 198 0.37 9.07 -3.77
N GLU A 199 -0.07 8.13 -2.95
CA GLU A 199 0.72 7.49 -1.90
C GLU A 199 0.87 5.99 -2.23
N PRO A 200 1.99 5.55 -2.84
CA PRO A 200 2.10 4.20 -3.44
C PRO A 200 2.33 3.07 -2.43
N SER A 201 2.46 3.39 -1.15
CA SER A 201 2.60 2.47 -0.01
C SER A 201 2.06 3.14 1.24
N CYS A 202 0.72 3.26 1.31
CA CYS A 202 0.12 4.18 2.26
C CYS A 202 0.01 3.65 3.70
N GLY A 203 0.21 2.36 3.94
CA GLY A 203 -0.07 1.78 5.25
C GLY A 203 -1.51 2.05 5.66
N ILE A 204 -1.71 2.57 6.85
CA ILE A 204 -3.04 3.03 7.30
C ILE A 204 -3.36 4.48 6.88
N GLY A 205 -2.51 5.13 6.07
CA GLY A 205 -2.79 6.47 5.51
C GLY A 205 -2.34 7.64 6.38
N ASN A 206 -1.21 7.56 7.06
CA ASN A 206 -0.73 8.67 7.91
C ASN A 206 -0.51 9.98 7.14
N PHE A 207 -0.09 9.92 5.88
CA PHE A 207 -0.01 11.10 5.02
C PHE A 207 -1.39 11.70 4.75
N MET A 208 -2.43 10.88 4.60
CA MET A 208 -3.82 11.35 4.42
C MET A 208 -4.34 12.05 5.68
N GLY A 209 -4.04 11.50 6.86
CA GLY A 209 -4.47 12.05 8.15
C GLY A 209 -3.77 13.33 8.56
N LEU A 210 -2.62 13.66 7.94
CA LEU A 210 -1.80 14.84 8.22
C LEU A 210 -1.82 15.87 7.08
N VAL A 211 -2.72 15.74 6.10
CA VAL A 211 -2.93 16.79 5.09
C VAL A 211 -3.23 18.11 5.80
N PRO A 212 -2.47 19.20 5.56
CA PRO A 212 -2.68 20.48 6.22
C PRO A 212 -4.05 21.10 5.93
N ASP A 213 -4.57 21.84 6.89
CA ASP A 213 -5.70 22.73 6.66
C ASP A 213 -5.32 23.74 5.56
N GLY A 214 -6.19 23.94 4.60
CA GLY A 214 -5.89 24.80 3.43
C GLY A 214 -5.42 24.03 2.19
N MET A 215 -5.24 22.69 2.30
CA MET A 215 -5.04 21.78 1.17
C MET A 215 -6.27 20.88 0.93
N ASP A 216 -7.48 21.37 1.23
CA ASP A 216 -8.74 20.61 1.11
C ASP A 216 -9.09 20.20 -0.33
N GLY A 217 -8.39 20.77 -1.32
CA GLY A 217 -8.52 20.40 -2.73
C GLY A 217 -7.72 19.17 -3.17
N LEU A 218 -7.00 18.52 -2.26
CA LEU A 218 -6.25 17.31 -2.56
C LEU A 218 -7.17 16.09 -2.60
N LYS A 219 -7.05 15.29 -3.66
CA LYS A 219 -7.65 13.96 -3.77
C LYS A 219 -6.56 12.91 -3.55
N MET A 220 -6.68 12.19 -2.45
CA MET A 220 -5.68 11.19 -2.07
C MET A 220 -6.00 9.82 -2.68
N TYR A 221 -4.98 9.21 -3.27
CA TYR A 221 -5.01 7.86 -3.85
C TYR A 221 -3.93 7.04 -3.15
N GLY A 222 -4.36 6.08 -2.34
CA GLY A 222 -3.47 5.17 -1.62
C GLY A 222 -3.36 3.82 -2.31
N VAL A 223 -2.16 3.26 -2.29
CA VAL A 223 -1.96 1.85 -2.63
C VAL A 223 -1.33 1.17 -1.43
N GLU A 224 -1.89 0.04 -1.02
CA GLU A 224 -1.37 -0.75 0.08
C GLU A 224 -1.39 -2.24 -0.25
N LEU A 225 -0.28 -2.90 0.01
CA LEU A 225 -0.14 -4.34 -0.23
C LEU A 225 -0.78 -5.16 0.90
N ASP A 226 -0.56 -4.72 2.15
CA ASP A 226 -1.09 -5.40 3.33
C ASP A 226 -2.59 -5.19 3.47
N SER A 227 -3.32 -6.29 3.54
CA SER A 227 -4.77 -6.31 3.58
C SER A 227 -5.33 -5.63 4.84
N ILE A 228 -4.73 -5.87 6.00
CA ILE A 228 -5.19 -5.28 7.28
C ILE A 228 -4.99 -3.77 7.24
N SER A 229 -3.78 -3.30 6.92
CA SER A 229 -3.46 -1.88 6.81
C SER A 229 -4.38 -1.17 5.82
N GLY A 230 -4.60 -1.75 4.64
CA GLY A 230 -5.43 -1.16 3.61
C GLY A 230 -6.92 -1.09 3.98
N ARG A 231 -7.46 -2.11 4.68
CA ARG A 231 -8.84 -2.10 5.18
C ARG A 231 -9.02 -1.06 6.30
N ILE A 232 -8.06 -0.96 7.21
CA ILE A 232 -8.04 0.09 8.24
C ILE A 232 -8.00 1.48 7.58
N ALA A 233 -7.13 1.67 6.57
CA ALA A 233 -7.03 2.93 5.84
C ALA A 233 -8.36 3.35 5.21
N LYS A 234 -9.11 2.41 4.62
CA LYS A 234 -10.45 2.69 4.05
C LYS A 234 -11.45 3.17 5.10
N LEU A 235 -11.39 2.66 6.33
CA LEU A 235 -12.25 3.09 7.43
C LEU A 235 -11.82 4.44 8.00
N LEU A 236 -10.52 4.74 7.98
CA LEU A 236 -9.99 6.03 8.43
C LEU A 236 -10.19 7.14 7.40
N TYR A 237 -10.09 6.82 6.11
CA TYR A 237 -10.13 7.83 5.02
C TYR A 237 -11.14 7.46 3.95
N PRO A 238 -12.45 7.46 4.27
CA PRO A 238 -13.50 7.05 3.34
C PRO A 238 -13.67 7.98 2.12
N GLU A 239 -13.08 9.18 2.14
CA GLU A 239 -13.08 10.12 1.00
C GLU A 239 -11.89 9.91 0.06
N SER A 240 -10.94 9.04 0.43
CA SER A 240 -9.75 8.70 -0.36
C SER A 240 -9.98 7.44 -1.19
N ASP A 241 -9.31 7.35 -2.34
CA ASP A 241 -9.32 6.14 -3.17
C ASP A 241 -8.17 5.22 -2.74
N ILE A 242 -8.50 4.13 -2.02
CA ILE A 242 -7.50 3.21 -1.49
C ILE A 242 -7.61 1.86 -2.18
N THR A 243 -6.56 1.49 -2.89
CA THR A 243 -6.41 0.23 -3.62
C THR A 243 -5.53 -0.74 -2.84
N ILE A 244 -6.11 -1.91 -2.46
CA ILE A 244 -5.39 -2.95 -1.72
C ILE A 244 -4.81 -3.95 -2.72
N ARG A 245 -3.56 -3.71 -3.13
CA ARG A 245 -2.75 -4.59 -4.00
C ARG A 245 -1.31 -4.11 -4.07
N GLY A 246 -0.41 -4.93 -4.61
CA GLY A 246 0.95 -4.48 -4.92
C GLY A 246 0.98 -3.34 -5.93
N PHE A 247 1.85 -2.37 -5.73
CA PHE A 247 1.98 -1.22 -6.63
C PHE A 247 2.31 -1.65 -8.07
N GLU A 248 3.05 -2.75 -8.25
CA GLU A 248 3.35 -3.35 -9.56
C GLU A 248 2.11 -3.78 -10.35
N LYS A 249 1.01 -4.06 -9.64
CA LYS A 249 -0.26 -4.50 -10.24
C LYS A 249 -1.26 -3.36 -10.45
N THR A 250 -0.88 -2.11 -10.15
CA THR A 250 -1.75 -0.96 -10.38
C THR A 250 -1.65 -0.45 -11.80
N GLU A 251 -2.78 0.01 -12.34
CA GLU A 251 -2.95 0.46 -13.73
C GLU A 251 -3.34 1.94 -13.82
N PHE A 252 -2.84 2.78 -12.92
CA PHE A 252 -3.08 4.22 -13.02
C PHE A 252 -2.58 4.77 -14.36
N PRO A 253 -3.30 5.71 -14.99
CA PRO A 253 -2.84 6.38 -16.21
C PRO A 253 -1.51 7.12 -15.97
N ASP A 254 -0.66 7.17 -17.00
CA ASP A 254 0.55 7.99 -16.95
C ASP A 254 0.18 9.48 -16.88
N GLY A 255 0.90 10.23 -16.07
CA GLY A 255 0.66 11.67 -15.90
C GLY A 255 -0.64 12.02 -15.17
N PHE A 256 -1.24 11.10 -14.45
CA PHE A 256 -2.52 11.33 -13.75
C PHE A 256 -2.37 12.12 -12.45
N PHE A 257 -1.26 11.97 -11.75
CA PHE A 257 -1.04 12.60 -10.45
C PHE A 257 -0.31 13.94 -10.57
N ASP A 258 -0.72 14.91 -9.77
CA ASP A 258 -0.03 16.18 -9.62
C ASP A 258 1.19 16.04 -8.73
N VAL A 259 1.05 15.24 -7.68
CA VAL A 259 2.08 14.99 -6.68
C VAL A 259 2.05 13.52 -6.27
N ALA A 260 3.21 12.99 -5.88
CA ALA A 260 3.30 11.75 -5.13
C ALA A 260 4.05 11.99 -3.82
N VAL A 261 3.53 11.42 -2.73
CA VAL A 261 4.11 11.49 -1.39
C VAL A 261 4.20 10.11 -0.78
N GLY A 262 5.03 9.91 0.21
CA GLY A 262 5.02 8.66 0.98
C GLY A 262 6.39 8.22 1.45
N ASN A 263 6.37 7.17 2.28
CA ASN A 263 7.54 6.40 2.66
C ASN A 263 7.53 5.11 1.84
N ILE A 264 8.37 5.02 0.82
CA ILE A 264 8.38 3.88 -0.08
C ILE A 264 9.09 2.67 0.53
N PRO A 265 8.69 1.43 0.20
CA PRO A 265 9.37 0.25 0.71
C PRO A 265 10.81 0.19 0.24
N PHE A 266 11.68 -0.34 1.08
CA PHE A 266 13.09 -0.49 0.80
C PHE A 266 13.57 -1.91 1.12
N GLY A 267 14.59 -2.34 0.42
CA GLY A 267 15.14 -3.69 0.59
C GLY A 267 15.92 -4.16 -0.63
N GLY A 268 16.60 -5.29 -0.47
CA GLY A 268 17.43 -5.91 -1.52
C GLY A 268 16.65 -6.81 -2.49
N TYR A 269 15.34 -6.70 -2.57
CA TYR A 269 14.49 -7.48 -3.47
C TYR A 269 13.97 -6.65 -4.65
N LYS A 270 13.44 -7.34 -5.65
CA LYS A 270 12.92 -6.74 -6.89
C LYS A 270 11.48 -7.17 -7.08
N LEU A 271 10.69 -6.29 -7.68
CA LEU A 271 9.34 -6.58 -8.12
C LEU A 271 9.36 -6.91 -9.63
N SER A 272 8.42 -7.71 -10.08
CA SER A 272 8.23 -8.01 -11.51
C SER A 272 7.17 -7.08 -12.08
N ASP A 273 7.61 -6.22 -12.99
CA ASP A 273 6.75 -5.35 -13.79
C ASP A 273 7.37 -5.22 -15.18
N ARG A 274 6.71 -5.76 -16.20
CA ARG A 274 7.23 -5.87 -17.57
C ARG A 274 7.79 -4.56 -18.12
N ARG A 275 7.24 -3.43 -17.69
CA ARG A 275 7.67 -2.09 -18.14
C ARG A 275 9.06 -1.73 -17.58
N TYR A 276 9.38 -2.18 -16.36
CA TYR A 276 10.58 -1.80 -15.61
C TYR A 276 11.59 -2.93 -15.43
N ASP A 277 11.25 -4.18 -15.76
CA ASP A 277 12.09 -5.38 -15.54
C ASP A 277 13.50 -5.26 -16.14
N ARG A 278 13.63 -4.56 -17.28
CA ARG A 278 14.93 -4.32 -17.93
C ARG A 278 15.89 -3.52 -17.06
N GLN A 279 15.37 -2.68 -16.16
CA GLN A 279 16.18 -1.85 -15.28
C GLN A 279 16.79 -2.66 -14.14
N LYS A 280 16.15 -3.76 -13.73
CA LYS A 280 16.57 -4.62 -12.61
C LYS A 280 16.70 -3.84 -11.30
N PHE A 281 15.88 -2.82 -11.13
CA PHE A 281 15.85 -1.96 -9.95
C PHE A 281 15.50 -2.75 -8.68
N PHE A 282 16.07 -2.35 -7.54
CA PHE A 282 15.53 -2.75 -6.24
C PHE A 282 14.19 -2.06 -5.99
N VAL A 283 13.44 -2.54 -5.01
CA VAL A 283 12.08 -2.10 -4.74
C VAL A 283 11.95 -0.57 -4.64
N HIS A 284 12.85 0.10 -3.91
CA HIS A 284 12.81 1.56 -3.74
C HIS A 284 13.03 2.31 -5.08
N ASP A 285 14.01 1.90 -5.87
CA ASP A 285 14.28 2.50 -7.19
C ASP A 285 13.14 2.22 -8.18
N TYR A 286 12.50 1.04 -8.09
CA TYR A 286 11.33 0.70 -8.88
C TYR A 286 10.14 1.60 -8.53
N PHE A 287 9.85 1.82 -7.23
CA PHE A 287 8.78 2.70 -6.81
C PHE A 287 8.96 4.12 -7.34
N ILE A 288 10.19 4.66 -7.29
CA ILE A 288 10.50 5.96 -7.87
C ILE A 288 10.27 5.94 -9.39
N ALA A 289 10.79 4.93 -10.10
CA ALA A 289 10.70 4.84 -11.55
C ALA A 289 9.24 4.75 -12.04
N LYS A 290 8.41 3.93 -11.41
CA LYS A 290 6.98 3.82 -11.74
C LYS A 290 6.23 5.10 -11.41
N THR A 291 6.50 5.71 -10.26
CA THR A 291 5.87 6.96 -9.84
C THR A 291 6.19 8.12 -10.80
N ILE A 292 7.42 8.20 -11.32
CA ILE A 292 7.79 9.20 -12.33
C ILE A 292 6.85 9.12 -13.54
N ASP A 293 6.50 7.93 -13.99
CA ASP A 293 5.58 7.80 -15.12
C ASP A 293 4.15 8.24 -14.74
N LYS A 294 3.73 7.98 -13.50
CA LYS A 294 2.36 8.27 -13.03
C LYS A 294 2.12 9.73 -12.68
N VAL A 295 3.15 10.46 -12.31
CA VAL A 295 3.09 11.90 -12.06
C VAL A 295 3.14 12.66 -13.40
N ARG A 296 2.38 13.76 -13.53
CA ARG A 296 2.37 14.60 -14.74
C ARG A 296 3.69 15.38 -14.91
N PRO A 297 3.99 15.87 -16.10
CA PRO A 297 5.06 16.84 -16.29
C PRO A 297 4.91 18.05 -15.35
N GLY A 298 6.04 18.52 -14.79
CA GLY A 298 6.05 19.59 -13.77
C GLY A 298 5.55 19.18 -12.38
N GLY A 299 4.96 17.98 -12.23
CA GLY A 299 4.53 17.47 -10.94
C GLY A 299 5.71 17.07 -10.04
N VAL A 300 5.45 16.96 -8.75
CA VAL A 300 6.48 16.75 -7.72
C VAL A 300 6.33 15.36 -7.08
N ILE A 301 7.46 14.74 -6.78
CA ILE A 301 7.56 13.49 -6.02
C ILE A 301 8.33 13.80 -4.74
N ALA A 302 7.71 13.56 -3.59
CA ALA A 302 8.32 13.75 -2.27
C ALA A 302 8.29 12.41 -1.53
N PHE A 303 9.41 11.70 -1.55
CA PHE A 303 9.51 10.37 -0.95
C PHE A 303 10.53 10.28 0.15
N VAL A 304 10.17 9.59 1.23
CA VAL A 304 11.12 9.03 2.19
C VAL A 304 11.62 7.71 1.62
N THR A 305 12.94 7.57 1.51
CA THR A 305 13.62 6.35 1.08
C THR A 305 14.76 6.02 2.02
N SER A 306 15.15 4.76 2.09
CA SER A 306 16.23 4.32 2.98
C SER A 306 17.57 4.28 2.26
N ASN A 307 18.59 4.48 3.05
CA ASN A 307 19.99 4.22 2.70
C ASN A 307 20.50 2.90 3.32
N GLY A 308 19.61 1.91 3.49
CA GLY A 308 19.88 0.65 4.16
C GLY A 308 20.82 -0.31 3.43
N ILE A 309 20.76 -1.59 3.80
CA ILE A 309 21.61 -2.67 3.30
C ILE A 309 21.62 -2.72 1.76
N GLY A 310 22.79 -2.54 1.16
CA GLY A 310 22.98 -2.52 -0.28
C GLY A 310 23.03 -1.13 -0.92
N GLY A 311 22.94 -0.07 -0.11
CA GLY A 311 22.94 1.34 -0.53
C GLY A 311 21.55 1.80 -0.97
N GLY A 312 21.12 2.97 -0.51
CA GLY A 312 19.91 3.64 -0.97
C GLY A 312 20.08 4.25 -2.36
N THR A 313 19.03 4.83 -2.89
CA THR A 313 19.03 5.47 -4.21
C THR A 313 20.16 6.48 -4.35
N MET A 314 20.42 7.28 -3.30
CA MET A 314 21.40 8.38 -3.36
C MET A 314 22.85 7.94 -3.09
N ASP A 315 23.07 6.91 -2.26
CA ASP A 315 24.41 6.53 -1.79
C ASP A 315 25.01 5.31 -2.51
N LYS A 316 24.22 4.66 -3.36
CA LYS A 316 24.67 3.47 -4.07
C LYS A 316 25.80 3.83 -5.04
N ARG A 317 26.88 3.05 -5.04
CA ARG A 317 28.00 3.24 -5.95
C ARG A 317 27.57 3.15 -7.43
N ASP A 318 26.61 2.27 -7.73
CA ASP A 318 25.98 2.17 -9.05
C ASP A 318 25.01 3.34 -9.26
N ALA A 319 25.33 4.21 -10.21
CA ALA A 319 24.56 5.41 -10.54
C ALA A 319 23.29 5.15 -11.36
N LYS A 320 23.03 3.92 -11.77
CA LYS A 320 21.98 3.58 -12.75
C LYS A 320 20.60 4.14 -12.40
N ALA A 321 20.18 4.05 -11.13
CA ALA A 321 18.90 4.59 -10.70
C ALA A 321 18.91 6.12 -10.75
N ARG A 322 19.99 6.76 -10.28
CA ARG A 322 20.14 8.22 -10.32
C ARG A 322 20.19 8.76 -11.76
N GLU A 323 20.88 8.07 -12.67
CA GLU A 323 20.86 8.42 -14.09
C GLU A 323 19.45 8.32 -14.69
N TYR A 324 18.70 7.25 -14.36
CA TYR A 324 17.32 7.08 -14.80
C TYR A 324 16.43 8.23 -14.31
N ILE A 325 16.59 8.61 -13.04
CA ILE A 325 15.88 9.73 -12.44
C ILE A 325 16.30 11.05 -13.11
N ALA A 326 17.59 11.32 -13.25
CA ALA A 326 18.12 12.54 -13.85
C ALA A 326 17.72 12.76 -15.31
N GLN A 327 17.45 11.67 -16.03
CA GLN A 327 16.88 11.77 -17.38
C GLN A 327 15.46 12.29 -17.40
N ARG A 328 14.70 12.14 -16.31
CA ARG A 328 13.25 12.35 -16.25
C ARG A 328 12.81 13.38 -15.23
N CYS A 329 13.67 13.72 -14.30
CA CYS A 329 13.39 14.65 -13.21
C CYS A 329 14.55 15.59 -12.95
N GLU A 330 14.23 16.77 -12.39
CA GLU A 330 15.16 17.58 -11.62
C GLU A 330 15.13 17.13 -10.16
N LEU A 331 16.28 17.09 -9.50
CA LEU A 331 16.38 16.96 -8.05
C LEU A 331 16.20 18.36 -7.44
N LEU A 332 15.06 18.62 -6.81
CA LEU A 332 14.80 19.88 -6.12
C LEU A 332 15.52 19.93 -4.77
N GLY A 333 15.70 18.78 -4.13
CA GLY A 333 16.40 18.64 -2.87
C GLY A 333 16.46 17.21 -2.38
N ALA A 334 17.47 16.93 -1.55
CA ALA A 334 17.61 15.69 -0.82
C ALA A 334 18.02 16.03 0.63
N ILE A 335 17.32 15.47 1.61
CA ILE A 335 17.52 15.74 3.04
C ILE A 335 17.80 14.43 3.73
N ARG A 336 19.02 14.26 4.26
CA ARG A 336 19.36 13.15 5.12
C ARG A 336 18.77 13.35 6.52
N LEU A 337 17.92 12.43 6.93
CA LEU A 337 17.36 12.43 8.28
C LEU A 337 18.34 11.83 9.30
N PRO A 338 18.28 12.27 10.56
CA PRO A 338 19.03 11.61 11.64
C PRO A 338 18.70 10.12 11.72
N ASN A 339 19.68 9.28 12.01
CA ASN A 339 19.51 7.82 12.03
C ASN A 339 18.56 7.30 13.12
N ASN A 340 18.20 8.13 14.08
CA ASN A 340 17.23 7.85 15.13
C ASN A 340 15.82 8.38 14.84
N THR A 341 15.57 8.98 13.67
CA THR A 341 14.25 9.55 13.31
C THR A 341 13.14 8.52 13.42
N PHE A 342 13.40 7.27 13.09
CA PHE A 342 12.43 6.17 13.13
C PHE A 342 12.56 5.30 14.40
N GLN A 343 13.43 5.65 15.33
CA GLN A 343 13.73 4.79 16.49
C GLN A 343 12.51 4.58 17.39
N ASP A 344 11.76 5.64 17.68
CA ASP A 344 10.61 5.58 18.59
C ASP A 344 9.41 4.88 17.92
N ASN A 345 9.25 5.06 16.61
CA ASN A 345 8.15 4.46 15.85
C ASN A 345 8.45 3.03 15.38
N ALA A 346 9.69 2.77 14.95
CA ALA A 346 10.07 1.53 14.30
C ALA A 346 11.03 0.65 15.14
N GLY A 347 11.50 1.11 16.30
CA GLY A 347 12.44 0.38 17.13
C GLY A 347 13.83 0.17 16.49
N THR A 348 14.12 0.81 15.36
CA THR A 348 15.36 0.63 14.61
C THR A 348 16.03 1.96 14.26
N LYS A 349 17.36 1.90 14.12
CA LYS A 349 18.14 3.01 13.58
C LYS A 349 18.36 2.76 12.09
N VAL A 350 17.79 3.60 11.27
CA VAL A 350 17.91 3.53 9.83
C VAL A 350 18.23 4.89 9.24
N ASN A 351 19.21 4.94 8.36
CA ASN A 351 19.48 6.15 7.60
C ASN A 351 18.43 6.28 6.48
N THR A 352 17.76 7.40 6.45
CA THR A 352 16.72 7.69 5.45
C THR A 352 16.96 9.05 4.84
N ASP A 353 16.51 9.20 3.62
CA ASP A 353 16.54 10.44 2.86
C ASP A 353 15.13 10.85 2.46
N ILE A 354 14.82 12.14 2.54
CA ILE A 354 13.66 12.71 1.85
C ILE A 354 14.16 13.23 0.51
N LEU A 355 13.54 12.76 -0.59
CA LEU A 355 13.84 13.20 -1.94
C LEU A 355 12.70 14.04 -2.48
N PHE A 356 13.00 15.22 -3.02
CA PHE A 356 12.07 16.06 -3.77
C PHE A 356 12.52 16.09 -5.24
N LEU A 357 11.69 15.51 -6.10
CA LEU A 357 11.95 15.39 -7.53
C LEU A 357 10.83 16.11 -8.30
N GLN A 358 11.17 16.90 -9.31
CA GLN A 358 10.20 17.47 -10.24
C GLN A 358 10.31 16.79 -11.60
N LYS A 359 9.19 16.24 -12.09
CA LYS A 359 9.18 15.60 -13.41
C LYS A 359 9.36 16.60 -14.53
N LEU A 360 10.27 16.29 -15.46
CA LEU A 360 10.48 17.06 -16.69
C LEU A 360 9.32 16.91 -17.68
N ASP A 361 9.16 17.87 -18.57
CA ASP A 361 8.17 17.81 -19.66
C ASP A 361 8.45 16.66 -20.63
N ALA A 362 9.71 16.37 -20.86
CA ALA A 362 10.17 15.23 -21.65
C ALA A 362 11.50 14.70 -21.11
N PRO A 363 11.78 13.38 -21.25
CA PRO A 363 13.06 12.83 -20.88
C PRO A 363 14.19 13.49 -21.67
N ARG A 364 15.28 13.81 -20.97
CA ARG A 364 16.51 14.38 -21.57
C ARG A 364 17.58 13.30 -21.76
N ILE A 365 18.43 13.52 -22.73
CA ILE A 365 19.66 12.73 -22.91
C ILE A 365 20.73 13.36 -22.01
N LEU A 366 21.26 12.58 -21.09
CA LEU A 366 22.38 13.02 -20.27
C LEU A 366 23.64 13.12 -21.13
N GLY A 367 24.33 14.26 -21.04
CA GLY A 367 25.60 14.50 -21.71
C GLY A 367 26.75 13.76 -21.05
N LYS A 368 27.99 14.11 -21.45
CA LYS A 368 29.20 13.58 -20.79
C LYS A 368 29.36 14.07 -19.36
N GLU A 369 28.86 15.29 -19.09
CA GLU A 369 28.80 15.87 -17.75
C GLU A 369 27.45 15.53 -17.16
N LEU A 370 27.46 14.65 -16.15
CA LEU A 370 26.27 14.30 -15.38
C LEU A 370 26.03 15.36 -14.31
N PRO A 371 24.77 15.60 -13.89
CA PRO A 371 24.50 16.38 -12.68
C PRO A 371 25.30 15.84 -11.49
N GLU A 372 25.84 16.73 -10.66
CA GLU A 372 26.73 16.36 -9.53
C GLU A 372 26.09 15.28 -8.63
N TRP A 373 24.80 15.39 -8.34
CA TRP A 373 24.10 14.45 -7.49
C TRP A 373 23.94 13.02 -8.05
N VAL A 374 24.22 12.82 -9.34
CA VAL A 374 24.18 11.49 -9.98
C VAL A 374 25.42 10.68 -9.62
N GLN A 375 26.54 11.35 -9.41
CA GLN A 375 27.80 10.71 -9.04
C GLN A 375 27.95 10.66 -7.52
N THR A 376 28.69 9.67 -7.04
CA THR A 376 29.04 9.53 -5.63
C THR A 376 30.55 9.51 -5.49
N ASP A 377 31.08 10.34 -4.59
CA ASP A 377 32.47 10.31 -4.18
C ASP A 377 32.64 9.52 -2.87
N GLU A 378 33.78 8.87 -2.69
CA GLU A 378 34.14 8.28 -1.42
C GLU A 378 34.42 9.42 -0.42
N LEU A 379 33.56 9.57 0.59
CA LEU A 379 33.87 10.38 1.75
C LEU A 379 35.08 9.73 2.45
N LEU A 380 36.26 10.32 2.32
CA LEU A 380 37.42 9.98 3.14
C LEU A 380 36.98 10.20 4.60
N ARG A 381 36.87 9.11 5.38
CA ARG A 381 36.72 9.21 6.84
C ARG A 381 37.86 10.04 7.36
N GLN A 382 37.63 11.27 7.77
CA GLN A 382 38.50 11.94 8.68
C GLN A 382 38.42 11.15 9.98
N GLU A 383 39.48 10.41 10.30
CA GLU A 383 39.65 9.83 11.62
C GLU A 383 39.73 11.01 12.58
N TYR A 384 38.67 11.27 13.33
CA TYR A 384 38.75 12.06 14.51
C TYR A 384 39.51 11.22 15.54
N THR A 385 40.84 11.37 15.57
CA THR A 385 41.63 10.99 16.72
C THR A 385 41.33 12.00 17.80
N ASN A 386 40.60 11.60 18.85
CA ASN A 386 40.55 12.27 20.11
C ASN A 386 41.84 12.00 20.89
#